data_29bdaf3eb3f8d6d9eb6636f7df9498e1
#
_entry.id   29bdaf3eb3f8d6d9eb6636f7df9498e1
#
_cell.length_a   1.000
_cell.length_b   1.000
_cell.length_c   1.000
_cell.angle_alpha   90.00
_cell.angle_beta   90.00
_cell.angle_gamma   90.00
#
_symmetry.space_group_name_H-M   'P 1'
#
loop_
_entity.id
_entity.type
_entity.pdbx_description
1 polymer ?
#
loop_
_entity_poly.entity_id
_entity_poly.type
_entity_poly.pdbx_seq_one_letter_code
_entity_poly.pdbx_strand_id
1 'polypeptide(L)'
;MLAFRYTARDPSTGQYIKAEVQAEDELSASKLIRREGLVPIDIKLAEKSATGVRSRFNRVRSKEKVIFSRQLSTLINAGLPLVQSLRTVNRQTQSKPLKVIISKIINDVEAGSTLSAAMAKHPDVFNRVYISLVSAGEASGTLDKALERLAIQQEKDADLISKVRGAMVYPIIVMVVMVAVLGFMLVKVLPQVQTLYQGLPNAHLPLVTHLLLDVSHFIISFWWVVLIVLTLIIFFTSRWARTLGGRRVADRLKMKAWPIGPLFMKMYMARFARTGTTLVASGVPLIQMLQITGEAVDNIYIKESLERAIDKVKGGKALSASLQNDPNFLELVPNMLSIGEQSGSMEQMLGKTADYYEKEVDDQIKSISTIIEPVLMVMLGVMAFTIVAAVLLPIYGLANQSFIQQ
;
A
#
# COMPACT_ATOMS: atom_id res chain seq x y z
N MET A 1 -1.88 -35.14 1.92
CA MET A 1 -3.34 -35.37 2.13
C MET A 1 -4.10 -34.32 1.35
N LEU A 2 -5.07 -34.71 0.54
CA LEU A 2 -5.93 -33.88 -0.26
C LEU A 2 -7.25 -33.66 0.49
N ALA A 3 -7.87 -32.45 0.39
CA ALA A 3 -9.17 -32.21 0.96
C ALA A 3 -10.26 -32.61 -0.06
N PHE A 4 -11.20 -33.40 0.36
CA PHE A 4 -12.35 -33.83 -0.44
C PHE A 4 -13.63 -33.25 0.18
N ARG A 5 -14.45 -32.59 -0.63
CA ARG A 5 -15.80 -32.18 -0.22
C ARG A 5 -16.75 -33.28 -0.60
N TYR A 6 -17.54 -33.75 0.36
CA TYR A 6 -18.49 -34.81 0.11
C TYR A 6 -19.92 -34.43 0.47
N THR A 7 -20.84 -35.06 -0.20
CA THR A 7 -22.25 -35.11 0.18
C THR A 7 -22.58 -36.56 0.53
N ALA A 8 -22.96 -36.80 1.74
CA ALA A 8 -23.35 -38.13 2.23
C ALA A 8 -24.74 -38.13 2.81
N ARG A 9 -25.39 -39.29 2.81
CA ARG A 9 -26.72 -39.50 3.43
C ARG A 9 -26.52 -40.25 4.74
N ASP A 10 -27.12 -39.75 5.80
CA ASP A 10 -27.22 -40.45 7.06
C ASP A 10 -28.34 -41.50 6.94
N PRO A 11 -28.04 -42.81 7.05
CA PRO A 11 -29.06 -43.86 6.93
C PRO A 11 -30.07 -43.87 8.08
N SER A 12 -29.73 -43.28 9.23
CA SER A 12 -30.60 -43.25 10.42
C SER A 12 -31.63 -42.12 10.38
N THR A 13 -31.22 -40.94 9.84
CA THR A 13 -32.08 -39.74 9.82
C THR A 13 -32.59 -39.40 8.44
N GLY A 14 -32.02 -40.01 7.38
CA GLY A 14 -32.34 -39.70 5.98
C GLY A 14 -31.81 -38.38 5.49
N GLN A 15 -31.14 -37.57 6.33
CA GLN A 15 -30.64 -36.23 5.99
C GLN A 15 -29.38 -36.28 5.16
N TYR A 16 -29.21 -35.23 4.30
CA TYR A 16 -28.00 -35.04 3.51
C TYR A 16 -27.02 -34.14 4.27
N ILE A 17 -25.82 -34.68 4.52
CA ILE A 17 -24.72 -33.96 5.19
C ILE A 17 -23.67 -33.56 4.14
N LYS A 18 -23.27 -32.31 4.15
CA LYS A 18 -22.17 -31.78 3.34
C LYS A 18 -21.03 -31.41 4.26
N ALA A 19 -19.88 -32.07 4.12
CA ALA A 19 -18.69 -31.79 4.92
C ALA A 19 -17.42 -31.97 4.09
N GLU A 20 -16.24 -31.72 4.69
CA GLU A 20 -14.94 -31.92 4.07
C GLU A 20 -14.14 -32.94 4.88
N VAL A 21 -13.47 -33.87 4.18
CA VAL A 21 -12.60 -34.86 4.77
C VAL A 21 -11.22 -34.78 4.12
N GLN A 22 -10.17 -35.02 4.91
CA GLN A 22 -8.80 -35.11 4.40
C GLN A 22 -8.41 -36.56 4.19
N ALA A 23 -8.01 -36.89 2.95
CA ALA A 23 -7.58 -38.25 2.56
C ALA A 23 -6.45 -38.15 1.51
N GLU A 24 -5.80 -39.26 1.25
CA GLU A 24 -4.75 -39.33 0.23
C GLU A 24 -5.34 -39.45 -1.18
N ASP A 25 -6.46 -40.16 -1.30
CA ASP A 25 -7.22 -40.35 -2.53
C ASP A 25 -8.73 -40.43 -2.26
N GLU A 26 -9.52 -40.46 -3.33
CA GLU A 26 -10.99 -40.51 -3.27
C GLU A 26 -11.50 -41.82 -2.62
N LEU A 27 -10.78 -42.91 -2.81
CA LEU A 27 -11.10 -44.21 -2.21
C LEU A 27 -10.93 -44.21 -0.68
N SER A 28 -9.85 -43.56 -0.21
CA SER A 28 -9.58 -43.38 1.21
C SER A 28 -10.59 -42.43 1.85
N ALA A 29 -10.99 -41.33 1.15
CA ALA A 29 -12.07 -40.45 1.58
C ALA A 29 -13.40 -41.21 1.72
N SER A 30 -13.76 -42.02 0.75
CA SER A 30 -14.99 -42.87 0.79
C SER A 30 -14.98 -43.85 1.98
N LYS A 31 -13.84 -44.49 2.28
CA LYS A 31 -13.69 -45.38 3.43
C LYS A 31 -13.85 -44.62 4.77
N LEU A 32 -13.30 -43.41 4.90
CA LEU A 32 -13.45 -42.61 6.10
C LEU A 32 -14.91 -42.18 6.33
N ILE A 33 -15.62 -41.74 5.29
CA ILE A 33 -17.03 -41.33 5.35
C ILE A 33 -17.91 -42.53 5.77
N ARG A 34 -17.64 -43.73 5.19
CA ARG A 34 -18.36 -44.95 5.59
C ARG A 34 -18.07 -45.40 7.02
N ARG A 35 -16.86 -45.14 7.55
CA ARG A 35 -16.51 -45.43 8.95
C ARG A 35 -17.30 -44.54 9.93
N GLU A 36 -17.69 -43.34 9.51
CA GLU A 36 -18.55 -42.43 10.26
C GLU A 36 -20.06 -42.82 10.16
N GLY A 37 -20.38 -43.95 9.53
CA GLY A 37 -21.75 -44.43 9.38
C GLY A 37 -22.55 -43.74 8.29
N LEU A 38 -21.90 -42.94 7.45
CA LEU A 38 -22.54 -42.15 6.40
C LEU A 38 -22.38 -42.84 5.03
N VAL A 39 -23.42 -42.75 4.18
CA VAL A 39 -23.37 -43.26 2.80
C VAL A 39 -22.94 -42.14 1.86
N PRO A 40 -21.72 -42.18 1.27
CA PRO A 40 -21.28 -41.16 0.35
C PRO A 40 -22.08 -41.22 -0.97
N ILE A 41 -22.56 -40.05 -1.43
CA ILE A 41 -23.32 -39.90 -2.68
C ILE A 41 -22.46 -39.24 -3.73
N ASP A 42 -21.71 -38.19 -3.33
CA ASP A 42 -20.84 -37.42 -4.23
C ASP A 42 -19.58 -37.02 -3.46
N ILE A 43 -18.42 -37.33 -4.04
CA ILE A 43 -17.10 -36.97 -3.48
C ILE A 43 -16.35 -36.22 -4.57
N LYS A 44 -15.98 -34.99 -4.30
CA LYS A 44 -15.20 -34.15 -5.22
C LYS A 44 -13.96 -33.63 -4.53
N LEU A 45 -12.86 -33.60 -5.25
CA LEU A 45 -11.69 -32.90 -4.77
C LEU A 45 -12.12 -31.47 -4.41
N ALA A 46 -11.84 -31.04 -3.19
CA ALA A 46 -12.07 -29.64 -2.82
C ALA A 46 -11.05 -28.80 -3.61
N GLU A 47 -11.40 -28.46 -4.86
CA GLU A 47 -10.66 -27.45 -5.60
C GLU A 47 -10.57 -26.24 -4.70
N LYS A 48 -9.35 -25.76 -4.44
CA LYS A 48 -9.15 -24.41 -3.88
C LYS A 48 -9.84 -23.45 -4.84
N SER A 49 -11.10 -23.16 -4.55
CA SER A 49 -11.90 -22.22 -5.29
C SER A 49 -11.20 -20.86 -5.20
N ALA A 50 -10.29 -20.64 -6.13
CA ALA A 50 -9.63 -19.38 -6.37
C ALA A 50 -10.64 -18.39 -6.98
N THR A 51 -11.67 -18.07 -6.21
CA THR A 51 -12.45 -16.89 -6.51
C THR A 51 -11.63 -15.69 -6.06
N GLY A 52 -10.95 -15.06 -7.00
CA GLY A 52 -10.03 -13.92 -6.80
C GLY A 52 -10.63 -12.72 -6.07
N VAL A 53 -11.91 -12.71 -5.80
CA VAL A 53 -12.61 -11.69 -5.01
C VAL A 53 -12.49 -11.98 -3.50
N ARG A 54 -12.53 -13.24 -3.05
CA ARG A 54 -12.40 -13.61 -1.63
C ARG A 54 -10.96 -13.49 -1.09
N SER A 55 -9.95 -13.64 -1.97
CA SER A 55 -8.53 -13.46 -1.64
C SER A 55 -8.21 -12.01 -1.26
N ARG A 56 -8.93 -11.04 -1.80
CA ARG A 56 -8.72 -9.61 -1.52
C ARG A 56 -9.18 -9.19 -0.11
N PHE A 57 -10.13 -9.92 0.48
CA PHE A 57 -10.62 -9.70 1.85
C PHE A 57 -9.77 -10.40 2.93
N ASN A 58 -8.87 -11.30 2.55
CA ASN A 58 -8.03 -12.08 3.47
C ASN A 58 -6.60 -11.51 3.61
N ARG A 59 -6.37 -10.26 3.22
CA ARG A 59 -5.03 -9.66 3.29
C ARG A 59 -4.76 -9.11 4.70
N VAL A 60 -3.63 -9.53 5.28
CA VAL A 60 -3.14 -8.99 6.56
C VAL A 60 -2.75 -7.51 6.38
N ARG A 61 -3.28 -6.63 7.25
CA ARG A 61 -2.98 -5.20 7.21
C ARG A 61 -1.60 -4.92 7.82
N SER A 62 -0.91 -3.87 7.32
CA SER A 62 0.40 -3.46 7.87
C SER A 62 0.35 -3.20 9.37
N LYS A 63 -0.71 -2.55 9.88
CA LYS A 63 -0.89 -2.30 11.31
C LYS A 63 -0.90 -3.59 12.15
N GLU A 64 -1.49 -4.66 11.63
CA GLU A 64 -1.57 -5.96 12.30
C GLU A 64 -0.19 -6.61 12.41
N LYS A 65 0.64 -6.45 11.37
CA LYS A 65 2.04 -6.93 11.37
C LYS A 65 2.90 -6.19 12.38
N VAL A 66 2.74 -4.86 12.45
CA VAL A 66 3.45 -4.02 13.43
C VAL A 66 3.12 -4.47 14.85
N ILE A 67 1.82 -4.63 15.17
CA ILE A 67 1.36 -5.09 16.50
C ILE A 67 1.91 -6.49 16.80
N PHE A 68 1.83 -7.41 15.84
CA PHE A 68 2.38 -8.76 15.96
C PHE A 68 3.88 -8.73 16.27
N SER A 69 4.66 -7.95 15.51
CA SER A 69 6.13 -7.85 15.69
C SER A 69 6.49 -7.27 17.05
N ARG A 70 5.79 -6.21 17.49
CA ARG A 70 6.02 -5.59 18.79
C ARG A 70 5.67 -6.52 19.94
N GLN A 71 4.51 -7.18 19.88
CA GLN A 71 4.09 -8.13 20.92
C GLN A 71 5.04 -9.31 21.02
N LEU A 72 5.44 -9.90 19.86
CA LEU A 72 6.37 -11.02 19.86
C LEU A 72 7.72 -10.61 20.44
N SER A 73 8.27 -9.47 20.01
CA SER A 73 9.52 -8.90 20.54
C SER A 73 9.45 -8.70 22.06
N THR A 74 8.37 -8.08 22.56
CA THR A 74 8.19 -7.82 23.99
C THR A 74 8.18 -9.10 24.82
N LEU A 75 7.50 -10.15 24.35
CA LEU A 75 7.42 -11.43 25.05
C LEU A 75 8.76 -12.18 25.05
N ILE A 76 9.46 -12.17 23.93
CA ILE A 76 10.80 -12.79 23.83
C ILE A 76 11.81 -12.04 24.67
N ASN A 77 11.81 -10.70 24.67
CA ASN A 77 12.67 -9.87 25.52
C ASN A 77 12.37 -10.06 27.03
N ALA A 78 11.11 -10.41 27.36
CA ALA A 78 10.76 -10.79 28.73
C ALA A 78 11.17 -12.22 29.10
N GLY A 79 11.88 -12.95 28.22
CA GLY A 79 12.40 -14.29 28.46
C GLY A 79 11.40 -15.42 28.24
N LEU A 80 10.23 -15.16 27.63
CA LEU A 80 9.26 -16.23 27.33
C LEU A 80 9.78 -17.10 26.18
N PRO A 81 9.61 -18.44 26.26
CA PRO A 81 9.95 -19.34 25.16
C PRO A 81 9.20 -18.98 23.87
N LEU A 82 9.85 -19.16 22.72
CA LEU A 82 9.36 -18.77 21.39
C LEU A 82 7.95 -19.29 21.10
N VAL A 83 7.71 -20.58 21.26
CA VAL A 83 6.41 -21.20 21.01
C VAL A 83 5.31 -20.63 21.91
N GLN A 84 5.64 -20.41 23.21
CA GLN A 84 4.71 -19.83 24.16
C GLN A 84 4.38 -18.38 23.80
N SER A 85 5.37 -17.59 23.37
CA SER A 85 5.20 -16.22 22.88
C SER A 85 4.30 -16.18 21.65
N LEU A 86 4.56 -17.04 20.66
CA LEU A 86 3.71 -17.15 19.45
C LEU A 86 2.27 -17.54 19.78
N ARG A 87 2.05 -18.49 20.69
CA ARG A 87 0.71 -18.89 21.14
C ARG A 87 -0.02 -17.75 21.85
N THR A 88 0.70 -16.97 22.67
CA THR A 88 0.15 -15.82 23.38
C THR A 88 -0.27 -14.72 22.40
N VAL A 89 0.61 -14.35 21.46
CA VAL A 89 0.29 -13.35 20.41
C VAL A 89 -0.86 -13.84 19.54
N ASN A 90 -0.91 -15.13 19.20
CA ASN A 90 -2.01 -15.71 18.41
C ASN A 90 -3.37 -15.55 19.11
N ARG A 91 -3.42 -15.76 20.43
CA ARG A 91 -4.66 -15.55 21.22
C ARG A 91 -5.11 -14.10 21.23
N GLN A 92 -4.18 -13.15 21.31
CA GLN A 92 -4.45 -11.71 21.34
C GLN A 92 -4.75 -11.12 19.95
N THR A 93 -4.37 -11.82 18.87
CA THR A 93 -4.57 -11.37 17.49
C THR A 93 -6.06 -11.36 17.13
N GLN A 94 -6.58 -10.20 16.74
CA GLN A 94 -7.97 -10.04 16.29
C GLN A 94 -8.15 -10.34 14.79
N SER A 95 -7.10 -10.21 14.00
CA SER A 95 -7.09 -10.44 12.56
C SER A 95 -7.21 -11.94 12.24
N LYS A 96 -8.36 -12.36 11.73
CA LYS A 96 -8.58 -13.76 11.33
C LYS A 96 -7.52 -14.28 10.35
N PRO A 97 -7.13 -13.53 9.27
CA PRO A 97 -6.09 -13.97 8.36
C PRO A 97 -4.73 -14.16 9.04
N LEU A 98 -4.33 -13.20 9.87
CA LEU A 98 -3.05 -13.27 10.58
C LEU A 98 -3.04 -14.42 11.60
N LYS A 99 -4.14 -14.62 12.32
CA LYS A 99 -4.30 -15.72 13.29
C LYS A 99 -4.08 -17.10 12.65
N VAL A 100 -4.64 -17.31 11.45
CA VAL A 100 -4.43 -18.56 10.69
C VAL A 100 -2.96 -18.74 10.32
N ILE A 101 -2.28 -17.68 9.91
CA ILE A 101 -0.87 -17.72 9.54
C ILE A 101 0.01 -18.01 10.77
N ILE A 102 -0.24 -17.31 11.89
CA ILE A 102 0.50 -17.56 13.15
C ILE A 102 0.30 -19.00 13.61
N SER A 103 -0.93 -19.55 13.53
CA SER A 103 -1.18 -20.96 13.88
C SER A 103 -0.36 -21.93 13.02
N LYS A 104 -0.20 -21.66 11.72
CA LYS A 104 0.66 -22.48 10.84
C LYS A 104 2.14 -22.36 11.23
N ILE A 105 2.60 -21.14 11.54
CA ILE A 105 3.97 -20.92 12.01
C ILE A 105 4.22 -21.67 13.32
N ILE A 106 3.29 -21.66 14.26
CA ILE A 106 3.39 -22.42 15.52
C ILE A 106 3.57 -23.90 15.22
N ASN A 107 2.71 -24.47 14.37
CA ASN A 107 2.79 -25.91 14.01
C ASN A 107 4.11 -26.25 13.33
N ASP A 108 4.62 -25.39 12.43
CA ASP A 108 5.90 -25.61 11.75
C ASP A 108 7.08 -25.57 12.76
N VAL A 109 7.06 -24.61 13.69
CA VAL A 109 8.12 -24.48 14.72
C VAL A 109 8.06 -25.63 15.71
N GLU A 110 6.88 -26.08 16.11
CA GLU A 110 6.70 -27.27 16.97
C GLU A 110 7.14 -28.57 16.27
N ALA A 111 7.04 -28.62 14.93
CA ALA A 111 7.56 -29.71 14.11
C ALA A 111 9.10 -29.63 13.89
N GLY A 112 9.80 -28.65 14.51
CA GLY A 112 11.26 -28.52 14.46
C GLY A 112 11.79 -27.59 13.37
N SER A 113 10.93 -26.87 12.65
CA SER A 113 11.37 -25.85 11.70
C SER A 113 11.86 -24.60 12.43
N THR A 114 12.85 -23.88 11.86
CA THR A 114 13.22 -22.56 12.35
C THR A 114 12.08 -21.55 12.16
N LEU A 115 12.02 -20.51 12.98
CA LEU A 115 11.01 -19.44 12.85
C LEU A 115 11.11 -18.75 11.50
N SER A 116 12.33 -18.47 11.05
CA SER A 116 12.60 -17.86 9.74
C SER A 116 12.09 -18.72 8.57
N ALA A 117 12.32 -20.05 8.63
CA ALA A 117 11.82 -20.97 7.61
C ALA A 117 10.29 -21.10 7.62
N ALA A 118 9.67 -21.12 8.79
CA ALA A 118 8.21 -21.10 8.94
C ALA A 118 7.59 -19.81 8.39
N MET A 119 8.18 -18.65 8.67
CA MET A 119 7.74 -17.35 8.15
C MET A 119 7.95 -17.23 6.64
N ALA A 120 9.00 -17.80 6.07
CA ALA A 120 9.30 -17.78 4.64
C ALA A 120 8.22 -18.45 3.78
N LYS A 121 7.41 -19.34 4.35
CA LYS A 121 6.25 -19.94 3.67
C LYS A 121 5.10 -18.94 3.44
N HIS A 122 5.18 -17.74 4.04
CA HIS A 122 4.15 -16.70 3.98
C HIS A 122 4.71 -15.35 3.47
N PRO A 123 5.25 -15.27 2.23
CA PRO A 123 5.94 -14.09 1.70
C PRO A 123 5.02 -12.88 1.54
N ASP A 124 3.72 -13.08 1.40
CA ASP A 124 2.72 -11.99 1.35
C ASP A 124 2.61 -11.20 2.67
N VAL A 125 3.02 -11.81 3.79
CA VAL A 125 2.98 -11.20 5.12
C VAL A 125 4.37 -10.82 5.59
N PHE A 126 5.35 -11.73 5.49
CA PHE A 126 6.72 -11.55 5.93
C PHE A 126 7.62 -11.36 4.71
N ASN A 127 8.08 -10.13 4.51
CA ASN A 127 8.97 -9.80 3.40
C ASN A 127 10.40 -10.32 3.67
N ARG A 128 11.26 -10.19 2.68
CA ARG A 128 12.64 -10.69 2.75
C ARG A 128 13.46 -10.07 3.89
N VAL A 129 13.23 -8.78 4.19
CA VAL A 129 13.88 -8.10 5.33
C VAL A 129 13.52 -8.81 6.64
N TYR A 130 12.22 -9.06 6.83
CA TYR A 130 11.70 -9.74 8.02
C TYR A 130 12.36 -11.11 8.21
N ILE A 131 12.34 -11.93 7.16
CA ILE A 131 12.89 -13.29 7.16
C ILE A 131 14.41 -13.26 7.44
N SER A 132 15.15 -12.35 6.80
CA SER A 132 16.59 -12.25 6.94
C SER A 132 17.01 -11.83 8.36
N LEU A 133 16.29 -10.91 8.98
CA LEU A 133 16.56 -10.48 10.36
C LEU A 133 16.27 -11.60 11.36
N VAL A 134 15.14 -12.29 11.20
CA VAL A 134 14.79 -13.42 12.06
C VAL A 134 15.83 -14.54 11.89
N SER A 135 16.23 -14.85 10.65
CA SER A 135 17.25 -15.87 10.37
C SER A 135 18.61 -15.52 10.96
N ALA A 136 19.05 -14.26 10.86
CA ALA A 136 20.29 -13.81 11.47
C ALA A 136 20.23 -13.90 13.01
N GLY A 137 19.10 -13.51 13.61
CA GLY A 137 18.88 -13.62 15.06
C GLY A 137 18.84 -15.07 15.56
N GLU A 138 18.21 -15.98 14.78
CA GLU A 138 18.22 -17.43 15.09
C GLU A 138 19.63 -18.02 15.02
N ALA A 139 20.37 -17.72 13.95
CA ALA A 139 21.71 -18.24 13.74
C ALA A 139 22.72 -17.74 14.80
N SER A 140 22.56 -16.52 15.27
CA SER A 140 23.43 -15.90 16.29
C SER A 140 22.97 -16.10 17.74
N GLY A 141 21.78 -16.69 17.96
CA GLY A 141 21.17 -16.80 19.28
C GLY A 141 20.69 -15.47 19.87
N THR A 142 20.57 -14.42 19.05
CA THR A 142 20.14 -13.06 19.45
C THR A 142 18.78 -12.71 18.88
N LEU A 143 17.85 -13.67 18.91
CA LEU A 143 16.51 -13.51 18.35
C LEU A 143 15.72 -12.38 19.03
N ASP A 144 15.93 -12.16 20.31
CA ASP A 144 15.42 -11.05 21.11
C ASP A 144 15.74 -9.70 20.48
N LYS A 145 17.02 -9.43 20.25
CA LYS A 145 17.50 -8.18 19.61
C LYS A 145 17.03 -8.05 18.16
N ALA A 146 17.04 -9.15 17.42
CA ALA A 146 16.58 -9.15 16.02
C ALA A 146 15.09 -8.79 15.91
N LEU A 147 14.25 -9.35 16.78
CA LEU A 147 12.81 -9.06 16.81
C LEU A 147 12.53 -7.63 17.32
N GLU A 148 13.32 -7.12 18.26
CA GLU A 148 13.21 -5.74 18.73
C GLU A 148 13.52 -4.74 17.61
N ARG A 149 14.64 -4.91 16.91
CA ARG A 149 15.03 -4.09 15.76
C ARG A 149 13.97 -4.16 14.65
N LEU A 150 13.45 -5.35 14.40
CA LEU A 150 12.39 -5.56 13.43
C LEU A 150 11.09 -4.85 13.81
N ALA A 151 10.70 -4.89 15.09
CA ALA A 151 9.52 -4.18 15.57
C ALA A 151 9.69 -2.66 15.40
N ILE A 152 10.84 -2.10 15.78
CA ILE A 152 11.18 -0.69 15.57
C ILE A 152 11.14 -0.32 14.09
N GLN A 153 11.73 -1.16 13.23
CA GLN A 153 11.71 -0.96 11.77
C GLN A 153 10.28 -0.89 11.23
N GLN A 154 9.42 -1.84 11.62
CA GLN A 154 8.03 -1.88 11.16
C GLN A 154 7.22 -0.67 11.68
N GLU A 155 7.46 -0.23 12.90
CA GLU A 155 6.82 0.95 13.47
C GLU A 155 7.23 2.22 12.73
N LYS A 156 8.53 2.41 12.46
CA LYS A 156 9.05 3.55 11.72
C LYS A 156 8.49 3.59 10.29
N ASP A 157 8.46 2.46 9.58
CA ASP A 157 7.86 2.38 8.25
C ASP A 157 6.36 2.72 8.27
N ALA A 158 5.63 2.24 9.28
CA ALA A 158 4.20 2.52 9.43
C ALA A 158 3.94 4.00 9.79
N ASP A 159 4.78 4.60 10.63
CA ASP A 159 4.72 6.01 11.01
C ASP A 159 4.92 6.92 9.79
N LEU A 160 5.97 6.69 9.00
CA LEU A 160 6.22 7.43 7.77
C LEU A 160 5.01 7.40 6.82
N ILE A 161 4.45 6.21 6.57
CA ILE A 161 3.27 6.06 5.70
C ILE A 161 2.05 6.76 6.31
N SER A 162 1.87 6.68 7.63
CA SER A 162 0.76 7.32 8.34
C SER A 162 0.83 8.85 8.24
N LYS A 163 2.01 9.44 8.41
CA LYS A 163 2.26 10.86 8.28
C LYS A 163 1.94 11.38 6.88
N VAL A 164 2.43 10.67 5.84
CA VAL A 164 2.12 11.02 4.44
C VAL A 164 0.61 10.95 4.17
N ARG A 165 -0.06 9.89 4.64
CA ARG A 165 -1.52 9.76 4.49
C ARG A 165 -2.28 10.84 5.25
N GLY A 166 -1.88 11.11 6.49
CA GLY A 166 -2.50 12.14 7.32
C GLY A 166 -2.47 13.51 6.67
N ALA A 167 -1.33 13.90 6.10
CA ALA A 167 -1.18 15.16 5.39
C ALA A 167 -2.09 15.29 4.15
N MET A 168 -2.45 14.18 3.51
CA MET A 168 -3.32 14.16 2.32
C MET A 168 -4.82 14.19 2.67
N VAL A 169 -5.22 13.99 3.92
CA VAL A 169 -6.65 13.93 4.30
C VAL A 169 -7.35 15.27 4.05
N TYR A 170 -6.77 16.37 4.53
CA TYR A 170 -7.36 17.70 4.36
C TYR A 170 -7.53 18.09 2.88
N PRO A 171 -6.50 18.03 2.01
CA PRO A 171 -6.65 18.30 0.58
C PRO A 171 -7.73 17.44 -0.10
N ILE A 172 -7.81 16.16 0.24
CA ILE A 172 -8.81 15.26 -0.34
C ILE A 172 -10.23 15.68 0.08
N ILE A 173 -10.46 16.00 1.36
CA ILE A 173 -11.77 16.45 1.83
C ILE A 173 -12.20 17.73 1.12
N VAL A 174 -11.31 18.73 1.04
CA VAL A 174 -11.61 19.99 0.34
C VAL A 174 -11.94 19.72 -1.13
N MET A 175 -11.15 18.90 -1.81
CA MET A 175 -11.39 18.54 -3.22
C MET A 175 -12.73 17.82 -3.42
N VAL A 176 -13.10 16.91 -2.53
CA VAL A 176 -14.40 16.21 -2.56
C VAL A 176 -15.55 17.21 -2.41
N VAL A 177 -15.44 18.15 -1.46
CA VAL A 177 -16.45 19.20 -1.27
C VAL A 177 -16.56 20.08 -2.52
N MET A 178 -15.42 20.50 -3.11
CA MET A 178 -15.39 21.28 -4.35
C MET A 178 -16.10 20.56 -5.49
N VAL A 179 -15.78 19.29 -5.70
CA VAL A 179 -16.42 18.46 -6.75
C VAL A 179 -17.92 18.29 -6.49
N ALA A 180 -18.32 18.11 -5.23
CA ALA A 180 -19.73 18.01 -4.85
C ALA A 180 -20.51 19.31 -5.14
N VAL A 181 -19.93 20.46 -4.79
CA VAL A 181 -20.52 21.78 -5.06
C VAL A 181 -20.64 22.04 -6.56
N LEU A 182 -19.55 21.80 -7.32
CA LEU A 182 -19.58 21.89 -8.78
C LEU A 182 -20.61 20.95 -9.41
N GLY A 183 -20.66 19.70 -8.97
CA GLY A 183 -21.63 18.74 -9.45
C GLY A 183 -23.08 19.15 -9.17
N PHE A 184 -23.36 19.65 -7.96
CA PHE A 184 -24.66 20.21 -7.61
C PHE A 184 -25.04 21.38 -8.51
N MET A 185 -24.10 22.29 -8.73
CA MET A 185 -24.28 23.44 -9.61
C MET A 185 -24.62 23.04 -11.04
N LEU A 186 -23.84 22.11 -11.62
CA LEU A 186 -24.04 21.65 -12.99
C LEU A 186 -25.34 20.87 -13.16
N VAL A 187 -25.74 20.06 -12.15
CA VAL A 187 -26.90 19.15 -12.28
C VAL A 187 -28.23 19.83 -11.91
N LYS A 188 -28.21 20.80 -10.98
CA LYS A 188 -29.44 21.41 -10.43
C LYS A 188 -29.61 22.88 -10.81
N VAL A 189 -28.57 23.69 -10.66
CA VAL A 189 -28.68 25.14 -10.81
C VAL A 189 -28.64 25.58 -12.28
N LEU A 190 -27.68 25.08 -13.03
CA LEU A 190 -27.49 25.47 -14.43
C LEU A 190 -28.68 25.16 -15.33
N PRO A 191 -29.37 23.98 -15.24
CA PRO A 191 -30.60 23.73 -16.04
C PRO A 191 -31.74 24.70 -15.71
N GLN A 192 -31.85 25.18 -14.46
CA GLN A 192 -32.88 26.19 -14.11
C GLN A 192 -32.59 27.56 -14.78
N VAL A 193 -31.34 27.94 -14.92
CA VAL A 193 -30.93 29.13 -15.65
C VAL A 193 -31.28 28.99 -17.13
N GLN A 194 -31.10 27.80 -17.73
CA GLN A 194 -31.46 27.52 -19.12
C GLN A 194 -32.97 27.65 -19.37
N THR A 195 -33.81 27.15 -18.45
CA THR A 195 -35.28 27.25 -18.60
C THR A 195 -35.77 28.70 -18.57
N LEU A 196 -35.10 29.59 -17.81
CA LEU A 196 -35.40 31.02 -17.80
C LEU A 196 -35.16 31.68 -19.18
N TYR A 197 -34.10 31.26 -19.87
CA TYR A 197 -33.74 31.80 -21.19
C TYR A 197 -34.63 31.25 -22.33
N GLN A 198 -35.10 30.03 -22.24
CA GLN A 198 -35.97 29.41 -23.25
C GLN A 198 -37.31 30.08 -23.36
N GLY A 199 -37.74 30.84 -22.34
CA GLY A 199 -38.99 31.60 -22.35
C GLY A 199 -38.92 32.96 -23.03
N LEU A 200 -37.75 33.39 -23.52
CA LEU A 200 -37.52 34.76 -24.04
C LEU A 200 -37.11 34.70 -25.53
N PRO A 201 -37.84 35.38 -26.44
CA PRO A 201 -37.45 35.48 -27.84
C PRO A 201 -36.18 36.34 -27.99
N ASN A 202 -35.22 35.83 -28.77
CA ASN A 202 -33.93 36.49 -29.09
C ASN A 202 -32.90 36.60 -27.93
N ALA A 203 -33.00 35.86 -26.82
CA ALA A 203 -32.03 35.89 -25.78
C ALA A 203 -30.83 34.94 -26.08
N HIS A 204 -29.62 35.51 -26.22
CA HIS A 204 -28.40 34.73 -26.42
C HIS A 204 -27.71 34.52 -25.08
N LEU A 205 -27.42 33.23 -24.77
CA LEU A 205 -26.63 32.85 -23.58
C LEU A 205 -25.18 33.27 -23.73
N PRO A 206 -24.56 33.81 -22.67
CA PRO A 206 -23.12 34.08 -22.64
C PRO A 206 -22.29 32.79 -22.91
N LEU A 207 -21.17 32.93 -23.61
CA LEU A 207 -20.30 31.82 -24.01
C LEU A 207 -19.93 30.88 -22.86
N VAL A 208 -19.61 31.46 -21.69
CA VAL A 208 -19.24 30.68 -20.49
C VAL A 208 -20.41 29.81 -20.02
N THR A 209 -21.62 30.39 -19.98
CA THR A 209 -22.83 29.65 -19.57
C THR A 209 -23.19 28.56 -20.58
N HIS A 210 -23.04 28.83 -21.89
CA HIS A 210 -23.29 27.83 -22.94
C HIS A 210 -22.36 26.64 -22.80
N LEU A 211 -21.04 26.86 -22.61
CA LEU A 211 -20.05 25.82 -22.45
C LEU A 211 -20.30 24.97 -21.18
N LEU A 212 -20.67 25.60 -20.07
CA LEU A 212 -21.04 24.91 -18.84
C LEU A 212 -22.33 24.10 -18.96
N LEU A 213 -23.31 24.58 -19.74
CA LEU A 213 -24.54 23.86 -20.05
C LEU A 213 -24.27 22.61 -20.90
N ASP A 214 -23.39 22.69 -21.90
CA ASP A 214 -23.00 21.54 -22.71
C ASP A 214 -22.32 20.47 -21.84
N VAL A 215 -21.42 20.87 -20.94
CA VAL A 215 -20.80 19.98 -19.95
C VAL A 215 -21.87 19.38 -19.02
N SER A 216 -22.82 20.19 -18.55
CA SER A 216 -23.93 19.74 -17.70
C SER A 216 -24.78 18.69 -18.40
N HIS A 217 -25.21 18.97 -19.63
CA HIS A 217 -26.00 18.03 -20.45
C HIS A 217 -25.24 16.73 -20.69
N PHE A 218 -23.95 16.83 -21.00
CA PHE A 218 -23.12 15.64 -21.17
C PHE A 218 -23.06 14.79 -19.88
N ILE A 219 -22.82 15.41 -18.73
CA ILE A 219 -22.76 14.71 -17.43
C ILE A 219 -24.13 14.10 -17.08
N ILE A 220 -25.22 14.84 -17.24
CA ILE A 220 -26.57 14.35 -16.91
C ILE A 220 -27.01 13.22 -17.83
N SER A 221 -26.77 13.35 -19.14
CA SER A 221 -27.20 12.36 -20.13
C SER A 221 -26.31 11.10 -20.14
N PHE A 222 -25.03 11.26 -19.89
CA PHE A 222 -24.03 10.19 -20.01
C PHE A 222 -23.34 9.84 -18.68
N TRP A 223 -23.96 10.10 -17.51
CA TRP A 223 -23.36 9.84 -16.19
C TRP A 223 -22.89 8.39 -16.06
N TRP A 224 -23.62 7.44 -16.62
CA TRP A 224 -23.26 6.01 -16.62
C TRP A 224 -22.04 5.72 -17.51
N VAL A 225 -21.89 6.44 -18.65
CA VAL A 225 -20.68 6.35 -19.50
C VAL A 225 -19.48 6.89 -18.74
N VAL A 226 -19.63 8.04 -18.08
CA VAL A 226 -18.55 8.63 -17.24
C VAL A 226 -18.13 7.66 -16.15
N LEU A 227 -19.07 7.00 -15.46
CA LEU A 227 -18.76 5.96 -14.47
C LEU A 227 -18.05 4.74 -15.08
N ILE A 228 -18.50 4.25 -16.23
CA ILE A 228 -17.84 3.12 -16.91
C ILE A 228 -16.43 3.52 -17.33
N VAL A 229 -16.26 4.66 -17.99
CA VAL A 229 -14.94 5.15 -18.44
C VAL A 229 -13.99 5.34 -17.26
N LEU A 230 -14.45 5.96 -16.17
CA LEU A 230 -13.67 6.13 -14.96
C LEU A 230 -13.23 4.77 -14.37
N THR A 231 -14.16 3.83 -14.30
CA THR A 231 -13.88 2.46 -13.80
C THR A 231 -12.87 1.75 -14.70
N LEU A 232 -13.02 1.86 -16.01
CA LEU A 232 -12.08 1.30 -16.98
C LEU A 232 -10.69 1.94 -16.87
N ILE A 233 -10.62 3.27 -16.76
CA ILE A 233 -9.34 3.99 -16.56
C ILE A 233 -8.66 3.50 -15.28
N ILE A 234 -9.38 3.43 -14.16
CA ILE A 234 -8.84 2.92 -12.88
C ILE A 234 -8.40 1.45 -13.02
N PHE A 235 -9.18 0.63 -13.71
CA PHE A 235 -8.87 -0.77 -13.93
C PHE A 235 -7.62 -0.94 -14.79
N PHE A 236 -7.57 -0.29 -15.96
CA PHE A 236 -6.44 -0.39 -16.88
C PHE A 236 -5.17 0.21 -16.29
N THR A 237 -5.24 1.39 -15.67
CA THR A 237 -4.09 2.02 -15.01
C THR A 237 -3.56 1.18 -13.86
N SER A 238 -4.45 0.58 -13.05
CA SER A 238 -4.05 -0.31 -11.95
C SER A 238 -3.41 -1.61 -12.45
N ARG A 239 -3.86 -2.15 -13.58
CA ARG A 239 -3.26 -3.34 -14.22
C ARG A 239 -1.93 -3.00 -14.87
N TRP A 240 -1.89 -1.89 -15.62
CA TRP A 240 -0.67 -1.42 -16.27
C TRP A 240 0.43 -1.05 -15.28
N ALA A 241 0.10 -0.36 -14.18
CA ALA A 241 1.04 -0.03 -13.11
C ALA A 241 1.68 -1.25 -12.43
N ARG A 242 1.12 -2.46 -12.60
CA ARG A 242 1.71 -3.72 -12.10
C ARG A 242 2.67 -4.37 -13.09
N THR A 243 2.68 -3.94 -14.35
CA THR A 243 3.65 -4.41 -15.35
C THR A 243 5.00 -3.74 -15.11
N LEU A 244 6.09 -4.35 -15.57
CA LEU A 244 7.45 -3.77 -15.44
C LEU A 244 7.53 -2.38 -16.08
N GLY A 245 6.91 -2.19 -17.24
CA GLY A 245 6.88 -0.89 -17.93
C GLY A 245 6.09 0.17 -17.13
N GLY A 246 4.89 -0.18 -16.69
CA GLY A 246 4.04 0.71 -15.90
C GLY A 246 4.68 1.08 -14.56
N ARG A 247 5.33 0.12 -13.90
CA ARG A 247 6.06 0.35 -12.65
C ARG A 247 7.24 1.31 -12.84
N ARG A 248 8.02 1.17 -13.92
CA ARG A 248 9.09 2.13 -14.26
C ARG A 248 8.56 3.55 -14.42
N VAL A 249 7.47 3.73 -15.17
CA VAL A 249 6.86 5.05 -15.37
C VAL A 249 6.33 5.62 -14.07
N ALA A 250 5.61 4.81 -13.28
CA ALA A 250 5.07 5.22 -11.99
C ALA A 250 6.18 5.63 -11.00
N ASP A 251 7.27 4.85 -10.90
CA ASP A 251 8.37 5.14 -10.01
C ASP A 251 9.17 6.38 -10.47
N ARG A 252 9.34 6.56 -11.79
CA ARG A 252 9.95 7.78 -12.35
C ARG A 252 9.10 9.01 -12.04
N LEU A 253 7.78 8.90 -12.19
CA LEU A 253 6.87 10.00 -11.90
C LEU A 253 6.91 10.36 -10.41
N LYS A 254 6.88 9.38 -9.50
CA LYS A 254 7.01 9.60 -8.06
C LYS A 254 8.33 10.33 -7.70
N MET A 255 9.44 10.03 -8.37
CA MET A 255 10.73 10.65 -8.09
C MET A 255 10.86 12.07 -8.67
N LYS A 256 10.18 12.38 -9.78
CA LYS A 256 10.33 13.65 -10.53
C LYS A 256 9.17 14.62 -10.40
N ALA A 257 7.97 14.17 -9.96
CA ALA A 257 6.78 15.01 -9.88
C ALA A 257 6.93 16.08 -8.79
N TRP A 258 7.02 17.34 -9.18
CA TRP A 258 6.96 18.45 -8.23
C TRP A 258 5.51 18.66 -7.73
N PRO A 259 5.28 18.90 -6.43
CA PRO A 259 6.20 19.07 -5.30
C PRO A 259 6.50 17.75 -4.53
N ILE A 260 6.03 16.60 -5.00
CA ILE A 260 6.03 15.31 -4.28
C ILE A 260 7.35 14.54 -4.49
N GLY A 261 8.06 14.78 -5.59
CA GLY A 261 9.29 14.06 -5.94
C GLY A 261 10.37 14.10 -4.85
N PRO A 262 10.73 15.27 -4.32
CA PRO A 262 11.69 15.37 -3.23
C PRO A 262 11.29 14.57 -1.97
N LEU A 263 10.00 14.51 -1.65
CA LEU A 263 9.47 13.73 -0.54
C LEU A 263 9.74 12.23 -0.74
N PHE A 264 9.43 11.70 -1.92
CA PHE A 264 9.66 10.28 -2.22
C PHE A 264 11.14 9.93 -2.23
N MET A 265 12.00 10.80 -2.77
CA MET A 265 13.45 10.60 -2.75
C MET A 265 13.98 10.50 -1.32
N LYS A 266 13.61 11.44 -0.45
CA LYS A 266 13.99 11.43 0.98
C LYS A 266 13.45 10.18 1.69
N MET A 267 12.21 9.77 1.40
CA MET A 267 11.60 8.57 1.94
C MET A 267 12.34 7.29 1.51
N TYR A 268 12.79 7.22 0.26
CA TYR A 268 13.59 6.09 -0.22
C TYR A 268 14.97 6.05 0.45
N MET A 269 15.61 7.20 0.66
CA MET A 269 16.89 7.28 1.38
C MET A 269 16.73 6.89 2.85
N ALA A 270 15.67 7.35 3.51
CA ALA A 270 15.34 6.93 4.89
C ALA A 270 15.16 5.42 4.99
N ARG A 271 14.39 4.81 4.08
CA ARG A 271 14.19 3.35 4.05
C ARG A 271 15.48 2.60 3.77
N PHE A 272 16.27 3.04 2.80
CA PHE A 272 17.58 2.46 2.50
C PHE A 272 18.45 2.45 3.75
N ALA A 273 18.64 3.61 4.36
CA ALA A 273 19.51 3.78 5.50
C ALA A 273 18.99 3.01 6.74
N ARG A 274 17.69 3.08 7.04
CA ARG A 274 17.08 2.37 8.19
C ARG A 274 17.18 0.86 8.03
N THR A 275 16.83 0.34 6.86
CA THR A 275 16.92 -1.10 6.57
C THR A 275 18.37 -1.57 6.60
N GLY A 276 19.26 -0.77 6.00
CA GLY A 276 20.70 -1.03 6.03
C GLY A 276 21.26 -1.09 7.47
N THR A 277 20.92 -0.10 8.30
CA THR A 277 21.30 -0.07 9.73
C THR A 277 20.88 -1.36 10.44
N THR A 278 19.61 -1.75 10.27
CA THR A 278 19.04 -2.91 10.96
C THR A 278 19.72 -4.21 10.53
N LEU A 279 20.01 -4.37 9.24
CA LEU A 279 20.68 -5.56 8.69
C LEU A 279 22.17 -5.63 9.09
N VAL A 280 22.90 -4.51 8.99
CA VAL A 280 24.31 -4.45 9.40
C VAL A 280 24.44 -4.74 10.89
N ALA A 281 23.59 -4.11 11.72
CA ALA A 281 23.55 -4.35 13.17
C ALA A 281 23.22 -5.80 13.56
N SER A 282 22.57 -6.54 12.65
CA SER A 282 22.26 -7.96 12.83
C SER A 282 23.31 -8.90 12.23
N GLY A 283 24.46 -8.35 11.78
CA GLY A 283 25.57 -9.13 11.22
C GLY A 283 25.36 -9.65 9.80
N VAL A 284 24.36 -9.12 9.06
CA VAL A 284 24.13 -9.52 7.67
C VAL A 284 25.29 -8.99 6.79
N PRO A 285 25.92 -9.85 5.95
CA PRO A 285 27.00 -9.44 5.07
C PRO A 285 26.59 -8.29 4.12
N LEU A 286 27.53 -7.38 3.82
CA LEU A 286 27.27 -6.14 3.09
C LEU A 286 26.53 -6.38 1.75
N ILE A 287 26.97 -7.34 0.95
CA ILE A 287 26.35 -7.65 -0.35
C ILE A 287 24.90 -8.11 -0.17
N GLN A 288 24.66 -8.98 0.80
CA GLN A 288 23.32 -9.46 1.11
C GLN A 288 22.44 -8.33 1.68
N MET A 289 22.99 -7.46 2.51
CA MET A 289 22.32 -6.26 3.00
C MET A 289 21.85 -5.39 1.83
N LEU A 290 22.71 -5.11 0.84
CA LEU A 290 22.36 -4.30 -0.33
C LEU A 290 21.24 -4.94 -1.18
N GLN A 291 21.28 -6.25 -1.38
CA GLN A 291 20.23 -6.98 -2.11
C GLN A 291 18.87 -6.87 -1.41
N ILE A 292 18.84 -7.15 -0.11
CA ILE A 292 17.61 -7.11 0.70
C ILE A 292 17.06 -5.67 0.76
N THR A 293 17.93 -4.69 0.95
CA THR A 293 17.55 -3.28 1.01
C THR A 293 17.02 -2.78 -0.33
N GLY A 294 17.61 -3.20 -1.46
CA GLY A 294 17.12 -2.89 -2.79
C GLY A 294 15.68 -3.36 -3.04
N GLU A 295 15.31 -4.52 -2.50
CA GLU A 295 13.93 -5.01 -2.54
C GLU A 295 13.01 -4.26 -1.57
N ALA A 296 13.53 -3.88 -0.39
CA ALA A 296 12.76 -3.21 0.65
C ALA A 296 12.37 -1.78 0.31
N VAL A 297 13.22 -1.05 -0.43
CA VAL A 297 12.95 0.33 -0.85
C VAL A 297 11.77 0.42 -1.80
N ASP A 298 11.44 -0.66 -2.51
CA ASP A 298 10.29 -0.77 -3.43
C ASP A 298 10.29 0.30 -4.53
N ASN A 299 11.47 0.58 -5.09
CA ASN A 299 11.66 1.45 -6.25
C ASN A 299 12.64 0.81 -7.23
N ILE A 300 12.23 0.74 -8.50
CA ILE A 300 12.99 0.00 -9.53
C ILE A 300 14.34 0.68 -9.85
N TYR A 301 14.40 2.01 -9.84
CA TYR A 301 15.64 2.76 -10.16
C TYR A 301 16.67 2.64 -9.04
N ILE A 302 16.23 2.73 -7.78
CA ILE A 302 17.11 2.55 -6.63
C ILE A 302 17.61 1.10 -6.57
N LYS A 303 16.74 0.13 -6.83
CA LYS A 303 17.12 -1.28 -6.91
C LYS A 303 18.19 -1.50 -7.99
N GLU A 304 17.98 -1.00 -9.20
CA GLU A 304 18.96 -1.09 -10.30
C GLU A 304 20.29 -0.40 -9.95
N SER A 305 20.27 0.73 -9.23
CA SER A 305 21.48 1.41 -8.74
C SER A 305 22.24 0.56 -7.72
N LEU A 306 21.52 -0.08 -6.80
CA LEU A 306 22.13 -0.99 -5.83
C LEU A 306 22.67 -2.26 -6.48
N GLU A 307 22.01 -2.83 -7.48
CA GLU A 307 22.53 -3.96 -8.26
C GLU A 307 23.85 -3.62 -8.93
N ARG A 308 23.94 -2.44 -9.59
CA ARG A 308 25.21 -1.94 -10.16
C ARG A 308 26.29 -1.70 -9.10
N ALA A 309 25.90 -1.19 -7.92
CA ALA A 309 26.83 -1.00 -6.82
C ALA A 309 27.35 -2.33 -6.28
N ILE A 310 26.51 -3.35 -6.15
CA ILE A 310 26.88 -4.71 -5.73
C ILE A 310 27.97 -5.28 -6.67
N ASP A 311 27.83 -5.14 -7.97
CA ASP A 311 28.83 -5.65 -8.94
C ASP A 311 30.16 -4.93 -8.79
N LYS A 312 30.15 -3.62 -8.54
CA LYS A 312 31.37 -2.84 -8.29
C LYS A 312 32.04 -3.23 -6.93
N VAL A 313 31.22 -3.46 -5.89
CA VAL A 313 31.72 -3.88 -4.57
C VAL A 313 32.29 -5.30 -4.62
N LYS A 314 31.69 -6.22 -5.37
CA LYS A 314 32.27 -7.55 -5.64
C LYS A 314 33.63 -7.47 -6.33
N GLY A 315 33.83 -6.44 -7.16
CA GLY A 315 35.12 -6.12 -7.80
C GLY A 315 36.12 -5.38 -6.89
N GLY A 316 35.82 -5.25 -5.58
CA GLY A 316 36.73 -4.62 -4.59
C GLY A 316 36.57 -3.10 -4.46
N LYS A 317 35.59 -2.47 -5.14
CA LYS A 317 35.37 -1.04 -5.00
C LYS A 317 34.56 -0.74 -3.72
N ALA A 318 34.90 0.36 -3.03
CA ALA A 318 34.15 0.82 -1.87
C ALA A 318 32.67 1.09 -2.22
N LEU A 319 31.73 0.80 -1.32
CA LEU A 319 30.30 1.03 -1.55
C LEU A 319 30.00 2.51 -1.76
N SER A 320 30.59 3.39 -0.94
CA SER A 320 30.46 4.83 -1.07
C SER A 320 30.86 5.32 -2.46
N ALA A 321 32.04 4.91 -2.94
CA ALA A 321 32.52 5.23 -4.27
C ALA A 321 31.67 4.60 -5.40
N SER A 322 30.96 3.51 -5.12
CA SER A 322 30.09 2.83 -6.08
C SER A 322 28.75 3.54 -6.27
N LEU A 323 28.29 4.26 -5.23
CA LEU A 323 27.05 5.06 -5.24
C LEU A 323 27.28 6.56 -5.48
N GLN A 324 28.55 7.01 -5.46
CA GLN A 324 28.89 8.40 -5.72
C GLN A 324 28.45 8.81 -7.13
N ASN A 325 27.83 9.97 -7.24
CA ASN A 325 27.26 10.49 -8.50
C ASN A 325 26.13 9.65 -9.12
N ASP A 326 25.53 8.70 -8.39
CA ASP A 326 24.33 8.02 -8.88
C ASP A 326 23.13 8.96 -8.72
N PRO A 327 22.37 9.26 -9.81
CA PRO A 327 21.28 10.23 -9.79
C PRO A 327 20.08 9.81 -8.91
N ASN A 328 20.04 8.55 -8.50
CA ASN A 328 18.98 7.99 -7.66
C ASN A 328 19.34 8.00 -6.16
N PHE A 329 20.54 8.46 -5.81
CA PHE A 329 20.99 8.61 -4.43
C PHE A 329 21.29 10.06 -4.11
N LEU A 330 20.77 10.53 -2.97
CA LEU A 330 21.10 11.87 -2.45
C LEU A 330 22.52 11.88 -1.88
N GLU A 331 23.24 12.96 -2.09
CA GLU A 331 24.68 13.10 -1.82
C GLU A 331 25.11 12.74 -0.39
N LEU A 332 24.24 12.99 0.59
CA LEU A 332 24.53 12.65 1.97
C LEU A 332 24.73 11.14 2.18
N VAL A 333 24.04 10.28 1.40
CA VAL A 333 24.14 8.82 1.56
C VAL A 333 25.54 8.31 1.25
N PRO A 334 26.13 8.52 0.05
CA PRO A 334 27.50 8.08 -0.23
C PRO A 334 28.53 8.74 0.69
N ASN A 335 28.33 9.99 1.13
CA ASN A 335 29.25 10.66 2.04
C ASN A 335 29.25 9.97 3.42
N MET A 336 28.09 9.67 3.98
CA MET A 336 27.99 8.95 5.26
C MET A 336 28.49 7.50 5.18
N LEU A 337 28.26 6.83 4.05
CA LEU A 337 28.82 5.51 3.79
C LEU A 337 30.34 5.57 3.74
N SER A 338 30.95 6.59 3.13
CA SER A 338 32.41 6.77 3.11
C SER A 338 33.01 6.90 4.51
N ILE A 339 32.36 7.71 5.36
CA ILE A 339 32.79 7.84 6.78
C ILE A 339 32.66 6.50 7.49
N GLY A 340 31.55 5.80 7.30
CA GLY A 340 31.28 4.50 7.91
C GLY A 340 32.26 3.41 7.45
N GLU A 341 32.66 3.39 6.17
CA GLU A 341 33.68 2.48 5.62
C GLU A 341 35.06 2.76 6.21
N GLN A 342 35.48 4.03 6.28
CA GLN A 342 36.79 4.42 6.80
C GLN A 342 36.95 4.20 8.31
N SER A 343 35.86 4.43 9.06
CA SER A 343 35.89 4.30 10.55
C SER A 343 35.42 2.93 11.06
N GLY A 344 34.94 2.03 10.17
CA GLY A 344 34.33 0.76 10.57
C GLY A 344 32.99 0.90 11.29
N SER A 345 32.40 2.10 11.27
CA SER A 345 31.14 2.43 11.99
C SER A 345 29.93 2.53 11.05
N MET A 346 29.82 1.58 10.10
CA MET A 346 28.77 1.58 9.08
C MET A 346 27.35 1.63 9.68
N GLU A 347 27.10 0.84 10.74
CA GLU A 347 25.82 0.83 11.45
C GLU A 347 25.44 2.23 11.94
N GLN A 348 26.37 2.91 12.63
CA GLN A 348 26.12 4.22 13.18
C GLN A 348 25.88 5.29 12.11
N MET A 349 26.65 5.24 11.02
CA MET A 349 26.51 6.23 9.94
C MET A 349 25.19 6.02 9.16
N LEU A 350 24.81 4.79 8.88
CA LEU A 350 23.50 4.47 8.31
C LEU A 350 22.37 4.89 9.26
N GLY A 351 22.50 4.65 10.57
CA GLY A 351 21.53 5.08 11.57
C GLY A 351 21.30 6.60 11.58
N LYS A 352 22.39 7.38 11.61
CA LYS A 352 22.33 8.85 11.52
C LYS A 352 21.73 9.31 10.20
N THR A 353 22.03 8.64 9.11
CA THR A 353 21.46 8.93 7.79
C THR A 353 19.97 8.67 7.76
N ALA A 354 19.51 7.58 8.39
CA ALA A 354 18.10 7.26 8.51
C ALA A 354 17.36 8.33 9.33
N ASP A 355 17.85 8.68 10.51
CA ASP A 355 17.25 9.69 11.37
C ASP A 355 17.17 11.06 10.69
N TYR A 356 18.21 11.43 9.94
CA TYR A 356 18.23 12.67 9.17
C TYR A 356 17.13 12.69 8.09
N TYR A 357 17.06 11.62 7.28
CA TYR A 357 16.06 11.61 6.21
C TYR A 357 14.63 11.38 6.73
N GLU A 358 14.41 10.68 7.83
CA GLU A 358 13.11 10.59 8.49
C GLU A 358 12.62 11.98 8.91
N LYS A 359 13.51 12.81 9.50
CA LYS A 359 13.21 14.20 9.83
C LYS A 359 12.95 15.05 8.59
N GLU A 360 13.77 14.90 7.55
CA GLU A 360 13.60 15.60 6.28
C GLU A 360 12.28 15.27 5.59
N VAL A 361 11.79 14.03 5.73
CA VAL A 361 10.46 13.62 5.27
C VAL A 361 9.37 14.36 6.06
N ASP A 362 9.48 14.43 7.38
CA ASP A 362 8.53 15.15 8.23
C ASP A 362 8.46 16.65 7.86
N ASP A 363 9.60 17.28 7.63
CA ASP A 363 9.67 18.69 7.26
C ASP A 363 9.16 18.93 5.84
N GLN A 364 9.41 18.00 4.91
CA GLN A 364 8.87 18.05 3.55
C GLN A 364 7.35 17.90 3.52
N ILE A 365 6.79 17.02 4.36
CA ILE A 365 5.33 16.87 4.52
C ILE A 365 4.70 18.17 4.99
N LYS A 366 5.28 18.83 6.00
CA LYS A 366 4.79 20.14 6.49
C LYS A 366 4.86 21.20 5.38
N SER A 367 5.98 21.29 4.67
CA SER A 367 6.16 22.22 3.55
C SER A 367 5.13 22.00 2.44
N ILE A 368 4.87 20.75 2.05
CA ILE A 368 3.85 20.42 1.06
C ILE A 368 2.46 20.84 1.56
N SER A 369 2.13 20.58 2.81
CA SER A 369 0.84 20.98 3.40
C SER A 369 0.64 22.49 3.37
N THR A 370 1.68 23.27 3.69
CA THR A 370 1.66 24.73 3.64
C THR A 370 1.49 25.27 2.21
N ILE A 371 2.06 24.61 1.20
CA ILE A 371 1.92 25.02 -0.21
C ILE A 371 0.53 24.66 -0.75
N ILE A 372 -0.03 23.52 -0.34
CA ILE A 372 -1.34 23.06 -0.82
C ILE A 372 -2.46 24.03 -0.40
N GLU A 373 -2.37 24.64 0.78
CA GLU A 373 -3.41 25.55 1.28
C GLU A 373 -3.66 26.76 0.37
N PRO A 374 -2.65 27.59 -0.03
CA PRO A 374 -2.84 28.65 -1.00
C PRO A 374 -3.36 28.15 -2.36
N VAL A 375 -2.87 26.99 -2.82
CA VAL A 375 -3.34 26.41 -4.09
C VAL A 375 -4.84 26.08 -4.02
N LEU A 376 -5.28 25.47 -2.92
CA LEU A 376 -6.71 25.18 -2.71
C LEU A 376 -7.54 26.46 -2.59
N MET A 377 -7.04 27.49 -1.93
CA MET A 377 -7.73 28.79 -1.85
C MET A 377 -7.92 29.42 -3.23
N VAL A 378 -6.88 29.41 -4.08
CA VAL A 378 -6.98 29.93 -5.45
C VAL A 378 -7.97 29.09 -6.26
N MET A 379 -7.93 27.76 -6.16
CA MET A 379 -8.89 26.88 -6.83
C MET A 379 -10.32 27.14 -6.38
N LEU A 380 -10.56 27.32 -5.08
CA LEU A 380 -11.87 27.69 -4.53
C LEU A 380 -12.33 29.06 -5.05
N GLY A 381 -11.43 30.04 -5.09
CA GLY A 381 -11.72 31.39 -5.64
C GLY A 381 -12.12 31.34 -7.11
N VAL A 382 -11.37 30.60 -7.93
CA VAL A 382 -11.69 30.40 -9.36
C VAL A 382 -13.01 29.67 -9.52
N MET A 383 -13.26 28.64 -8.73
CA MET A 383 -14.53 27.92 -8.74
C MET A 383 -15.71 28.83 -8.36
N ALA A 384 -15.59 29.58 -7.26
CA ALA A 384 -16.61 30.52 -6.82
C ALA A 384 -16.89 31.59 -7.88
N PHE A 385 -15.84 32.17 -8.47
CA PHE A 385 -15.96 33.12 -9.57
C PHE A 385 -16.70 32.51 -10.77
N THR A 386 -16.34 31.29 -11.17
CA THR A 386 -16.99 30.58 -12.28
C THR A 386 -18.48 30.34 -12.01
N ILE A 387 -18.83 29.95 -10.76
CA ILE A 387 -20.21 29.75 -10.34
C ILE A 387 -20.99 31.05 -10.40
N VAL A 388 -20.45 32.11 -9.82
CA VAL A 388 -21.07 33.45 -9.80
C VAL A 388 -21.25 33.96 -11.22
N ALA A 389 -20.22 33.87 -12.06
CA ALA A 389 -20.31 34.31 -13.45
C ALA A 389 -21.35 33.49 -14.24
N ALA A 390 -21.41 32.18 -14.04
CA ALA A 390 -22.38 31.32 -14.73
C ALA A 390 -23.84 31.62 -14.37
N VAL A 391 -24.11 32.16 -13.19
CA VAL A 391 -25.48 32.52 -12.73
C VAL A 391 -25.79 33.99 -12.96
N LEU A 392 -24.86 34.90 -12.62
CA LEU A 392 -25.14 36.34 -12.69
C LEU A 392 -25.06 36.91 -14.10
N LEU A 393 -24.12 36.45 -14.95
CA LEU A 393 -24.02 36.96 -16.32
C LEU A 393 -25.32 36.75 -17.14
N PRO A 394 -25.97 35.59 -17.10
CA PRO A 394 -27.29 35.43 -17.68
C PRO A 394 -28.32 36.42 -17.10
N ILE A 395 -28.43 36.52 -15.77
CA ILE A 395 -29.41 37.41 -15.11
C ILE A 395 -29.24 38.89 -15.54
N TYR A 396 -28.01 39.39 -15.57
CA TYR A 396 -27.70 40.75 -16.05
C TYR A 396 -28.00 40.92 -17.55
N GLY A 397 -27.76 39.89 -18.36
CA GLY A 397 -28.11 39.87 -19.79
C GLY A 397 -29.62 40.05 -20.02
N LEU A 398 -30.43 39.42 -19.19
CA LEU A 398 -31.90 39.56 -19.25
C LEU A 398 -32.35 40.96 -18.78
N ALA A 399 -31.79 41.49 -17.71
CA ALA A 399 -32.11 42.82 -17.20
C ALA A 399 -31.82 43.89 -18.25
N ASN A 400 -30.71 43.80 -18.97
CA ASN A 400 -30.32 44.76 -20.00
C ASN A 400 -31.23 44.73 -21.24
N GLN A 401 -31.72 43.54 -21.60
CA GLN A 401 -32.65 43.43 -22.75
C GLN A 401 -34.05 44.00 -22.46
N SER A 402 -34.51 43.92 -21.22
CA SER A 402 -35.77 44.52 -20.80
C SER A 402 -35.77 46.06 -20.79
N PHE A 403 -34.61 46.70 -20.64
CA PHE A 403 -34.43 48.14 -20.71
C PHE A 403 -34.34 48.72 -22.14
N ILE A 404 -33.97 47.89 -23.13
CA ILE A 404 -33.83 48.31 -24.54
C ILE A 404 -35.18 48.23 -25.30
N GLN A 405 -36.15 47.49 -24.76
CA GLN A 405 -37.51 47.33 -25.37
C GLN A 405 -38.57 48.29 -24.81
N GLN A 406 -38.22 49.21 -23.93
CA GLN A 406 -39.02 50.38 -23.54
C GLN A 406 -38.54 51.64 -24.27
#